data_3f05b32cf164417ecd43584f6ed1f697
#
_entry.id   3f05b32cf164417ecd43584f6ed1f697
#
_cell.length_a   1.000
_cell.length_b   1.000
_cell.length_c   1.000
_cell.angle_alpha   90.00
_cell.angle_beta   90.00
_cell.angle_gamma   90.00
#
_symmetry.space_group_name_H-M   'P 1'
#
loop_
_entity.id
_entity.type
_entity.pdbx_description
1 polymer ?
#
loop_
_entity_poly.entity_id
_entity_poly.type
_entity_poly.pdbx_seq_one_letter_code
_entity_poly.pdbx_strand_id
1 'polypeptide(L)'
;MAICNSNCAPDLPVAYSGGCGIVTRPGGIKKLIFIKCDAAAWDYDDPAAWTTAVNAGNVVASGLILGQKPKGSFTKKRIASCQPEGVIGAEKSITFQDYNTDTVTAGGGCLAYDFWNTILSEPSSYRFGYYTCDGFFYGPINDFQIEIDEVIEDNNTGSIYFDGTILWNTITMACGVSVNLDGII
;
A
#
# COMPACT_ATOMS: atom_id res chain seq x y z
N MET A 1 -17.60 17.57 -28.32
CA MET A 1 -18.73 16.62 -28.30
C MET A 1 -18.14 15.24 -28.08
N ALA A 2 -18.44 14.57 -26.96
CA ALA A 2 -17.95 13.21 -26.70
C ALA A 2 -18.76 12.25 -27.56
N ILE A 3 -18.09 11.50 -28.42
CA ILE A 3 -18.75 10.47 -29.27
C ILE A 3 -18.82 9.23 -28.39
N CYS A 4 -20.02 8.89 -27.91
CA CYS A 4 -20.26 7.62 -27.25
C CYS A 4 -20.16 6.50 -28.32
N ASN A 5 -19.25 5.57 -28.09
CA ASN A 5 -19.15 4.37 -28.94
C ASN A 5 -20.21 3.36 -28.46
N SER A 6 -21.33 3.29 -29.14
CA SER A 6 -22.46 2.43 -28.80
C SER A 6 -22.17 0.93 -28.81
N ASN A 7 -21.05 0.53 -29.43
CA ASN A 7 -20.69 -0.90 -29.59
C ASN A 7 -19.75 -1.42 -28.47
N CYS A 8 -19.30 -0.57 -27.57
CA CYS A 8 -18.35 -0.92 -26.49
C CYS A 8 -18.76 -0.35 -25.14
N ALA A 9 -20.04 -0.03 -24.95
CA ALA A 9 -20.50 0.45 -23.66
C ALA A 9 -20.55 -0.72 -22.68
N PRO A 10 -19.72 -0.74 -21.63
CA PRO A 10 -19.91 -1.66 -20.51
C PRO A 10 -21.25 -1.34 -19.83
N ASP A 11 -21.81 -2.28 -19.11
CA ASP A 11 -22.96 -2.02 -18.27
C ASP A 11 -22.72 -0.81 -17.38
N LEU A 12 -23.75 -0.01 -17.16
CA LEU A 12 -23.63 1.14 -16.27
C LEU A 12 -23.27 0.67 -14.87
N PRO A 13 -22.38 1.39 -14.19
CA PRO A 13 -22.07 1.04 -12.80
C PRO A 13 -23.34 1.16 -11.94
N VAL A 14 -23.40 0.35 -10.89
CA VAL A 14 -24.49 0.44 -9.90
C VAL A 14 -24.48 1.85 -9.31
N ALA A 15 -25.64 2.49 -9.33
CA ALA A 15 -25.80 3.79 -8.71
C ALA A 15 -25.54 3.69 -7.19
N TYR A 16 -24.75 4.60 -6.65
CA TYR A 16 -24.62 4.74 -5.21
C TYR A 16 -25.29 6.05 -4.76
N SER A 17 -25.98 6.01 -3.62
CA SER A 17 -26.51 7.20 -2.99
C SER A 17 -25.50 7.69 -1.94
N GLY A 18 -24.94 8.87 -2.15
CA GLY A 18 -24.26 9.59 -1.08
C GLY A 18 -25.29 9.97 -0.01
N GLY A 19 -25.11 9.53 1.23
CA GLY A 19 -25.97 9.95 2.34
C GLY A 19 -25.87 11.46 2.60
N CYS A 20 -26.89 12.04 3.24
CA CYS A 20 -26.91 13.46 3.60
C CYS A 20 -25.85 13.86 4.66
N GLY A 21 -25.12 12.91 5.23
CA GLY A 21 -24.01 13.14 6.16
C GLY A 21 -22.69 12.79 5.52
N ILE A 22 -21.77 13.75 5.46
CA ILE A 22 -20.38 13.47 5.07
C ILE A 22 -19.71 12.80 6.28
N VAL A 23 -19.49 11.49 6.19
CA VAL A 23 -18.64 10.79 7.16
C VAL A 23 -17.21 10.85 6.63
N THR A 24 -16.40 11.69 7.24
CA THR A 24 -14.95 11.72 6.97
C THR A 24 -14.31 10.53 7.68
N ARG A 25 -13.59 9.71 6.91
CA ARG A 25 -12.77 8.63 7.48
C ARG A 25 -11.40 9.20 7.88
N PRO A 26 -10.85 8.79 9.05
CA PRO A 26 -9.48 9.15 9.41
C PRO A 26 -8.51 8.74 8.30
N GLY A 27 -7.72 9.69 7.81
CA GLY A 27 -6.66 9.40 6.86
C GLY A 27 -5.41 8.88 7.57
N GLY A 28 -4.52 8.31 6.79
CA GLY A 28 -3.22 7.83 7.25
C GLY A 28 -3.05 6.32 7.11
N ILE A 29 -1.84 5.94 6.76
CA ILE A 29 -1.41 4.54 6.69
C ILE A 29 -0.63 4.24 7.97
N LYS A 30 -1.08 3.21 8.68
CA LYS A 30 -0.56 2.82 9.98
C LYS A 30 0.57 1.81 9.86
N LYS A 31 0.44 0.86 8.92
CA LYS A 31 1.42 -0.21 8.68
C LYS A 31 1.49 -0.57 7.20
N LEU A 32 2.66 -1.01 6.78
CA LEU A 32 2.89 -1.68 5.51
C LEU A 32 2.94 -3.18 5.75
N ILE A 33 2.32 -3.96 4.88
CA ILE A 33 2.18 -5.40 5.03
C ILE A 33 2.79 -6.07 3.80
N PHE A 34 3.66 -7.04 4.04
CA PHE A 34 4.30 -7.82 3.00
C PHE A 34 3.90 -9.28 3.13
N ILE A 35 3.42 -9.85 2.05
CA ILE A 35 2.87 -11.20 1.95
C ILE A 35 3.75 -11.98 0.98
N LYS A 36 4.21 -13.16 1.33
CA LYS A 36 4.97 -14.01 0.40
C LYS A 36 4.20 -14.26 -0.90
N CYS A 37 4.87 -14.19 -2.04
CA CYS A 37 4.25 -14.39 -3.34
C CYS A 37 3.63 -15.78 -3.51
N ASP A 38 4.22 -16.82 -2.90
CA ASP A 38 3.77 -18.21 -2.93
C ASP A 38 2.69 -18.53 -1.90
N ALA A 39 2.40 -17.61 -0.97
CA ALA A 39 1.35 -17.83 0.02
C ALA A 39 -0.02 -17.97 -0.67
N ALA A 40 -0.76 -19.01 -0.28
CA ALA A 40 -2.14 -19.16 -0.74
C ALA A 40 -2.99 -17.95 -0.32
N ALA A 41 -3.95 -17.57 -1.15
CA ALA A 41 -4.91 -16.53 -0.78
C ALA A 41 -5.80 -17.02 0.38
N TRP A 42 -6.13 -16.10 1.26
CA TRP A 42 -7.07 -16.34 2.37
C TRP A 42 -8.13 -15.25 2.41
N ASP A 43 -9.07 -15.37 3.30
CA ASP A 43 -10.11 -14.38 3.51
C ASP A 43 -9.54 -13.17 4.27
N TYR A 44 -9.42 -12.04 3.60
CA TYR A 44 -8.76 -10.85 4.16
C TYR A 44 -9.64 -10.07 5.14
N ASP A 45 -10.92 -10.40 5.28
CA ASP A 45 -11.82 -9.83 6.29
C ASP A 45 -11.87 -10.67 7.59
N ASP A 46 -11.29 -11.88 7.59
CA ASP A 46 -11.22 -12.77 8.76
C ASP A 46 -9.93 -12.59 9.57
N PRO A 47 -9.98 -12.03 10.79
CA PRO A 47 -8.80 -11.90 11.66
C PRO A 47 -8.15 -13.24 12.04
N ALA A 48 -8.91 -14.35 12.09
CA ALA A 48 -8.36 -15.66 12.41
C ALA A 48 -7.52 -16.21 11.26
N ALA A 49 -7.93 -15.96 10.01
CA ALA A 49 -7.13 -16.29 8.84
C ALA A 49 -5.82 -15.51 8.80
N TRP A 50 -5.81 -14.23 9.18
CA TRP A 50 -4.60 -13.42 9.34
C TRP A 50 -3.67 -14.00 10.41
N THR A 51 -4.21 -14.34 11.59
CA THR A 51 -3.41 -14.97 12.66
C THR A 51 -2.73 -16.25 12.16
N THR A 52 -3.46 -17.07 11.42
CA THR A 52 -2.92 -18.29 10.82
C THR A 52 -1.80 -17.99 9.83
N ALA A 53 -1.98 -16.99 8.95
CA ALA A 53 -0.98 -16.60 7.96
C ALA A 53 0.29 -16.02 8.60
N VAL A 54 0.15 -15.22 9.65
CA VAL A 54 1.29 -14.68 10.42
C VAL A 54 2.05 -15.80 11.12
N ASN A 55 1.36 -16.71 11.81
CA ASN A 55 1.99 -17.86 12.49
C ASN A 55 2.69 -18.80 11.52
N ALA A 56 2.20 -18.92 10.29
CA ALA A 56 2.84 -19.68 9.23
C ALA A 56 4.06 -18.96 8.59
N GLY A 57 4.35 -17.72 9.01
CA GLY A 57 5.43 -16.91 8.43
C GLY A 57 5.17 -16.45 7.01
N ASN A 58 3.92 -16.38 6.59
CA ASN A 58 3.51 -15.94 5.25
C ASN A 58 3.31 -14.43 5.15
N VAL A 59 3.22 -13.74 6.29
CA VAL A 59 2.96 -12.30 6.39
C VAL A 59 3.91 -11.67 7.38
N VAL A 60 4.40 -10.50 7.04
CA VAL A 60 5.14 -9.63 7.94
C VAL A 60 4.67 -8.20 7.76
N ALA A 61 4.66 -7.43 8.83
CA ALA A 61 4.30 -6.01 8.79
C ALA A 61 5.42 -5.13 9.32
N SER A 62 5.47 -3.90 8.82
CA SER A 62 6.32 -2.85 9.40
C SER A 62 5.90 -2.53 10.84
N GLY A 63 6.72 -1.80 11.56
CA GLY A 63 6.31 -1.05 12.74
C GLY A 63 5.20 -0.04 12.41
N LEU A 64 4.84 0.77 13.39
CA LEU A 64 3.95 1.90 13.16
C LEU A 64 4.69 2.98 12.36
N ILE A 65 4.10 3.41 11.25
CA ILE A 65 4.67 4.39 10.36
C ILE A 65 3.79 5.64 10.23
N LEU A 66 4.38 6.72 9.75
CA LEU A 66 3.65 7.89 9.24
C LEU A 66 3.54 7.76 7.72
N GLY A 67 2.48 7.13 7.26
CA GLY A 67 2.29 6.88 5.84
C GLY A 67 1.14 7.66 5.24
N GLN A 68 1.32 8.09 3.97
CA GLN A 68 0.30 8.77 3.18
C GLN A 68 0.27 8.24 1.75
N LYS A 69 -0.90 8.29 1.15
CA LYS A 69 -1.11 7.93 -0.24
C LYS A 69 -1.58 9.15 -1.03
N PRO A 70 -0.68 9.85 -1.72
CA PRO A 70 -1.06 10.98 -2.55
C PRO A 70 -1.89 10.53 -3.77
N LYS A 71 -2.46 11.51 -4.46
CA LYS A 71 -3.13 11.25 -5.74
C LYS A 71 -2.11 10.72 -6.75
N GLY A 72 -2.43 9.59 -7.38
CA GLY A 72 -1.59 9.00 -8.43
C GLY A 72 -1.52 9.86 -9.70
N SER A 73 -0.46 9.68 -10.46
CA SER A 73 -0.29 10.28 -11.79
C SER A 73 -0.88 9.35 -12.86
N PHE A 74 -1.47 9.96 -13.92
CA PHE A 74 -2.06 9.21 -15.02
C PHE A 74 -1.28 9.49 -16.30
N THR A 75 -0.83 8.42 -16.95
CA THR A 75 -0.20 8.49 -18.27
C THR A 75 -1.29 8.41 -19.33
N LYS A 76 -1.34 9.43 -20.19
CA LYS A 76 -2.28 9.51 -21.30
C LYS A 76 -1.53 9.35 -22.62
N LYS A 77 -2.12 8.65 -23.57
CA LYS A 77 -1.57 8.49 -24.91
C LYS A 77 -2.69 8.57 -25.94
N ARG A 78 -2.41 9.23 -27.06
CA ARG A 78 -3.24 9.19 -28.25
C ARG A 78 -2.87 7.95 -29.05
N ILE A 79 -3.84 7.07 -29.28
CA ILE A 79 -3.62 5.79 -29.99
C ILE A 79 -3.81 5.95 -31.50
N ALA A 80 -4.65 6.92 -31.92
CA ALA A 80 -4.88 7.21 -33.34
C ALA A 80 -5.03 8.72 -33.55
N SER A 81 -4.72 9.18 -34.77
CA SER A 81 -4.60 10.61 -35.12
C SER A 81 -5.89 11.43 -34.89
N CYS A 82 -7.05 10.82 -34.94
CA CYS A 82 -8.35 11.49 -34.78
C CYS A 82 -9.09 11.10 -33.51
N GLN A 83 -8.43 10.42 -32.58
CA GLN A 83 -9.02 10.02 -31.28
C GLN A 83 -8.53 10.90 -30.13
N PRO A 84 -9.37 11.12 -29.10
CA PRO A 84 -8.91 11.75 -27.87
C PRO A 84 -7.86 10.89 -27.18
N GLU A 85 -7.07 11.52 -26.33
CA GLU A 85 -6.12 10.80 -25.48
C GLU A 85 -6.85 9.89 -24.49
N GLY A 86 -6.44 8.63 -24.44
CA GLY A 86 -6.88 7.65 -23.44
C GLY A 86 -5.87 7.48 -22.33
N VAL A 87 -6.33 7.13 -21.12
CA VAL A 87 -5.47 6.73 -20.01
C VAL A 87 -4.94 5.32 -20.30
N ILE A 88 -3.61 5.20 -20.39
CA ILE A 88 -2.93 3.92 -20.68
C ILE A 88 -2.23 3.34 -19.42
N GLY A 89 -2.07 4.14 -18.38
CA GLY A 89 -1.44 3.72 -17.13
C GLY A 89 -1.71 4.74 -16.04
N ALA A 90 -1.57 4.29 -14.81
CA ALA A 90 -1.59 5.16 -13.65
C ALA A 90 -0.56 4.66 -12.65
N GLU A 91 0.41 5.50 -12.34
CA GLU A 91 1.35 5.27 -11.26
C GLU A 91 0.73 5.74 -9.95
N LYS A 92 0.80 4.91 -8.94
CA LYS A 92 0.36 5.19 -7.58
C LYS A 92 1.53 5.04 -6.64
N SER A 93 1.52 5.83 -5.59
CA SER A 93 2.59 5.81 -4.59
C SER A 93 2.04 5.85 -3.17
N ILE A 94 2.84 5.35 -2.25
CA ILE A 94 2.76 5.61 -0.82
C ILE A 94 4.11 6.17 -0.43
N THR A 95 4.10 7.29 0.28
CA THR A 95 5.28 7.81 0.97
C THR A 95 5.12 7.56 2.46
N PHE A 96 6.19 7.20 3.14
CA PHE A 96 6.12 6.89 4.57
C PHE A 96 7.42 7.23 5.28
N GLN A 97 7.29 7.46 6.58
CA GLN A 97 8.41 7.62 7.51
C GLN A 97 8.26 6.59 8.63
N ASP A 98 9.34 5.85 8.90
CA ASP A 98 9.42 4.88 9.97
C ASP A 98 10.47 5.33 10.98
N TYR A 99 10.01 5.70 12.18
CA TYR A 99 10.86 6.17 13.26
C TYR A 99 11.38 5.04 14.18
N ASN A 100 11.15 3.78 13.81
CA ASN A 100 11.62 2.63 14.58
C ASN A 100 13.06 2.27 14.21
N THR A 101 14.01 3.13 14.58
CA THR A 101 15.42 2.96 14.24
C THR A 101 16.27 2.34 15.36
N ASP A 102 15.73 2.12 16.53
CA ASP A 102 16.45 1.84 17.78
C ASP A 102 16.43 0.37 18.18
N THR A 103 16.52 -0.54 17.35
CA THR A 103 16.27 -1.91 17.77
C THR A 103 17.51 -2.78 17.88
N VAL A 104 18.31 -2.48 18.89
CA VAL A 104 19.28 -3.46 19.39
C VAL A 104 18.53 -4.49 20.25
N THR A 105 18.29 -5.67 19.73
CA THR A 105 17.79 -6.80 20.54
C THR A 105 18.90 -7.34 21.44
N ALA A 106 18.55 -8.11 22.46
CA ALA A 106 19.50 -8.77 23.34
C ALA A 106 20.53 -9.67 22.62
N GLY A 107 20.35 -9.93 21.32
CA GLY A 107 21.27 -10.63 20.43
C GLY A 107 22.12 -9.72 19.54
N GLY A 108 22.02 -8.40 19.63
CA GLY A 108 22.84 -7.46 18.87
C GLY A 108 22.38 -7.21 17.44
N GLY A 109 21.17 -7.57 17.05
CA GLY A 109 20.61 -7.31 15.71
C GLY A 109 19.91 -5.95 15.62
N CYS A 110 19.91 -5.35 14.43
CA CYS A 110 19.17 -4.13 14.09
C CYS A 110 17.89 -4.53 13.36
N LEU A 111 16.84 -4.93 14.07
CA LEU A 111 15.64 -5.56 13.47
C LEU A 111 14.97 -4.73 12.39
N ALA A 112 14.88 -3.40 12.57
CA ALA A 112 14.27 -2.53 11.58
C ALA A 112 15.12 -2.45 10.30
N TYR A 113 16.45 -2.36 10.44
CA TYR A 113 17.37 -2.38 9.32
C TYR A 113 17.35 -3.72 8.59
N ASP A 114 17.36 -4.84 9.33
CA ASP A 114 17.29 -6.17 8.75
C ASP A 114 15.97 -6.39 8.00
N PHE A 115 14.86 -5.89 8.55
CA PHE A 115 13.55 -5.93 7.92
C PHE A 115 13.56 -5.18 6.59
N TRP A 116 13.96 -3.90 6.59
CA TRP A 116 13.96 -3.08 5.38
C TRP A 116 14.97 -3.57 4.34
N ASN A 117 16.17 -3.99 4.76
CA ASN A 117 17.17 -4.57 3.87
C ASN A 117 16.69 -5.85 3.21
N THR A 118 15.94 -6.69 3.93
CA THR A 118 15.36 -7.92 3.36
C THR A 118 14.32 -7.61 2.30
N ILE A 119 13.43 -6.64 2.55
CA ILE A 119 12.41 -6.22 1.57
C ILE A 119 13.06 -5.57 0.35
N LEU A 120 14.10 -4.73 0.55
CA LEU A 120 14.83 -4.07 -0.54
C LEU A 120 15.61 -5.06 -1.42
N SER A 121 16.16 -6.11 -0.84
CA SER A 121 16.98 -7.08 -1.58
C SER A 121 16.15 -7.94 -2.53
N GLU A 122 14.91 -8.26 -2.16
CA GLU A 122 14.04 -9.18 -2.92
C GLU A 122 12.57 -8.72 -2.98
N PRO A 123 12.27 -7.52 -3.49
CA PRO A 123 10.89 -7.01 -3.50
C PRO A 123 9.94 -7.88 -4.32
N SER A 124 10.45 -8.57 -5.36
CA SER A 124 9.66 -9.50 -6.18
C SER A 124 9.22 -10.78 -5.47
N SER A 125 9.80 -11.09 -4.31
CA SER A 125 9.40 -12.23 -3.47
C SER A 125 8.14 -11.95 -2.65
N TYR A 126 7.63 -10.72 -2.70
CA TYR A 126 6.50 -10.28 -1.89
C TYR A 126 5.38 -9.67 -2.73
N ARG A 127 4.17 -9.79 -2.21
CA ARG A 127 3.02 -8.94 -2.52
C ARG A 127 2.89 -7.89 -1.42
N PHE A 128 2.48 -6.71 -1.78
CA PHE A 128 2.40 -5.58 -0.88
C PHE A 128 0.94 -5.25 -0.52
N GLY A 129 0.72 -4.76 0.67
CA GLY A 129 -0.52 -4.15 1.10
C GLY A 129 -0.28 -3.10 2.16
N TYR A 130 -1.31 -2.35 2.51
CA TYR A 130 -1.23 -1.35 3.57
C TYR A 130 -2.48 -1.34 4.44
N TYR A 131 -2.27 -1.03 5.70
CA TYR A 131 -3.31 -0.96 6.71
C TYR A 131 -3.47 0.46 7.21
N THR A 132 -4.70 0.94 7.21
CA THR A 132 -5.03 2.34 7.52
C THR A 132 -5.47 2.52 8.97
N CYS A 133 -5.41 3.77 9.45
CA CYS A 133 -5.78 4.12 10.84
C CYS A 133 -7.25 3.84 11.15
N ASP A 134 -8.11 3.78 10.14
CA ASP A 134 -9.54 3.47 10.28
C ASP A 134 -9.87 1.97 10.15
N GLY A 135 -8.85 1.10 10.19
CA GLY A 135 -9.04 -0.36 10.24
C GLY A 135 -9.33 -1.01 8.91
N PHE A 136 -8.80 -0.48 7.81
CA PHE A 136 -8.96 -1.11 6.48
C PHE A 136 -7.63 -1.59 5.93
N PHE A 137 -7.64 -2.82 5.43
CA PHE A 137 -6.57 -3.38 4.64
C PHE A 137 -6.81 -3.15 3.15
N TYR A 138 -5.79 -2.70 2.44
CA TYR A 138 -5.76 -2.53 1.00
C TYR A 138 -4.64 -3.37 0.40
N GLY A 139 -4.99 -4.33 -0.40
CA GLY A 139 -4.06 -5.27 -1.03
C GLY A 139 -4.72 -6.63 -1.27
N PRO A 140 -3.96 -7.65 -1.65
CA PRO A 140 -2.54 -7.58 -2.03
C PRO A 140 -2.33 -6.90 -3.37
N ILE A 141 -1.21 -6.21 -3.50
CA ILE A 141 -0.75 -5.54 -4.72
C ILE A 141 0.49 -6.30 -5.19
N ASN A 142 0.47 -6.73 -6.42
CA ASN A 142 1.63 -7.33 -7.08
C ASN A 142 2.47 -6.22 -7.76
N ASP A 143 3.68 -6.57 -8.14
CA ASP A 143 4.55 -5.73 -9.00
C ASP A 143 4.72 -4.31 -8.47
N PHE A 144 5.19 -4.18 -7.25
CA PHE A 144 5.56 -2.91 -6.64
C PHE A 144 7.08 -2.69 -6.69
N GLN A 145 7.47 -1.43 -6.62
CA GLN A 145 8.84 -0.98 -6.40
C GLN A 145 8.91 -0.28 -5.06
N ILE A 146 10.02 -0.42 -4.36
CA ILE A 146 10.27 0.24 -3.08
C ILE A 146 11.61 0.94 -3.12
N GLU A 147 11.63 2.17 -2.64
CA GLU A 147 12.81 2.97 -2.38
C GLU A 147 12.76 3.38 -0.92
N ILE A 148 13.82 3.16 -0.18
CA ILE A 148 13.91 3.53 1.23
C ILE A 148 15.36 3.84 1.58
N ASP A 149 15.56 4.85 2.39
CA ASP A 149 16.87 5.24 2.90
C ASP A 149 16.75 5.74 4.33
N GLU A 150 17.88 5.71 5.04
CA GLU A 150 17.99 6.28 6.38
C GLU A 150 18.22 7.80 6.28
N VAL A 151 17.47 8.56 7.03
CA VAL A 151 17.62 9.99 7.18
C VAL A 151 18.11 10.31 8.58
N ILE A 152 19.24 11.03 8.67
CA ILE A 152 19.81 11.54 9.91
C ILE A 152 19.73 13.07 9.85
N GLU A 153 18.87 13.66 10.69
CA GLU A 153 18.73 15.11 10.74
C GLU A 153 19.90 15.77 11.48
N ASP A 154 20.49 16.79 10.86
CA ASP A 154 21.65 17.53 11.38
C ASP A 154 21.23 18.61 12.40
N ASN A 155 20.63 18.19 13.53
CA ASN A 155 20.35 19.10 14.63
C ASN A 155 20.16 18.34 15.95
N ASN A 156 20.35 19.03 17.09
CA ASN A 156 20.26 18.43 18.43
C ASN A 156 18.85 17.97 18.84
N THR A 157 17.82 18.32 18.06
CA THR A 157 16.42 17.91 18.24
C THR A 157 15.94 17.03 17.10
N GLY A 158 16.82 16.73 16.14
CA GLY A 158 16.53 15.91 14.97
C GLY A 158 16.36 14.44 15.32
N SER A 159 15.70 13.76 14.44
CA SER A 159 15.42 12.33 14.54
C SER A 159 16.19 11.55 13.49
N ILE A 160 16.41 10.27 13.77
CA ILE A 160 16.81 9.30 12.76
C ILE A 160 15.56 8.53 12.38
N TYR A 161 15.32 8.37 11.10
CA TYR A 161 14.17 7.62 10.58
C TYR A 161 14.44 7.08 9.19
N PHE A 162 13.69 6.08 8.79
CA PHE A 162 13.65 5.62 7.41
C PHE A 162 12.61 6.44 6.64
N ASP A 163 13.01 7.00 5.51
CA ASP A 163 12.11 7.67 4.55
C ASP A 163 11.97 6.80 3.31
N GLY A 164 10.74 6.46 2.96
CA GLY A 164 10.54 5.52 1.88
C GLY A 164 9.34 5.84 1.01
N THR A 165 9.42 5.30 -0.21
CA THR A 165 8.36 5.37 -1.21
C THR A 165 8.11 4.01 -1.82
N ILE A 166 6.84 3.61 -1.90
CA ILE A 166 6.40 2.43 -2.63
C ILE A 166 5.61 2.88 -3.85
N LEU A 167 5.96 2.34 -5.01
CA LEU A 167 5.37 2.66 -6.31
C LEU A 167 4.74 1.41 -6.92
N TRP A 168 3.57 1.56 -7.54
CA TRP A 168 2.95 0.50 -8.34
C TRP A 168 2.07 1.08 -9.44
N ASN A 169 1.82 0.28 -10.46
CA ASN A 169 1.02 0.69 -11.61
C ASN A 169 -0.35 0.01 -11.60
N THR A 170 -1.41 0.80 -11.51
CA THR A 170 -2.79 0.31 -11.66
C THR A 170 -3.74 1.44 -12.02
N ILE A 171 -4.63 1.19 -12.97
CA ILE A 171 -5.69 2.12 -13.35
C ILE A 171 -6.86 2.04 -12.35
N THR A 172 -7.04 0.89 -11.72
CA THR A 172 -8.16 0.63 -10.82
C THR A 172 -7.92 1.18 -9.40
N MET A 173 -8.99 1.45 -8.70
CA MET A 173 -8.98 1.72 -7.28
C MET A 173 -9.37 0.45 -6.52
N ALA A 174 -8.51 0.00 -5.61
CA ALA A 174 -8.85 -1.10 -4.73
C ALA A 174 -9.88 -0.65 -3.69
N CYS A 175 -10.85 -1.50 -3.42
CA CYS A 175 -11.72 -1.37 -2.26
C CYS A 175 -10.98 -1.93 -1.04
N GLY A 176 -10.94 -1.17 0.05
CA GLY A 176 -10.37 -1.65 1.31
C GLY A 176 -11.30 -2.67 1.98
N VAL A 177 -10.70 -3.66 2.59
CA VAL A 177 -11.39 -4.67 3.39
C VAL A 177 -11.34 -4.26 4.85
N SER A 178 -12.49 -4.18 5.52
CA SER A 178 -12.55 -3.85 6.95
C SER A 178 -12.13 -5.07 7.76
N VAL A 179 -11.04 -4.94 8.49
CA VAL A 179 -10.52 -6.00 9.36
C VAL A 179 -9.76 -5.39 10.54
N ASN A 180 -9.91 -5.97 11.71
CA ASN A 180 -9.11 -5.54 12.86
C ASN A 180 -7.83 -6.38 12.93
N LEU A 181 -6.70 -5.76 12.62
CA LEU A 181 -5.38 -6.38 12.66
C LEU A 181 -4.55 -5.95 13.89
N ASP A 182 -5.12 -5.14 14.78
CA ASP A 182 -4.43 -4.69 15.99
C ASP A 182 -4.14 -5.88 16.91
N GLY A 183 -2.86 -6.07 17.23
CA GLY A 183 -2.38 -7.20 18.03
C GLY A 183 -2.15 -8.51 17.26
N ILE A 184 -2.42 -8.53 15.94
CA ILE A 184 -2.13 -9.67 15.06
C ILE A 184 -0.83 -9.42 14.30
N ILE A 185 -0.65 -8.20 13.79
CA ILE A 185 0.52 -7.77 13.02
C ILE A 185 1.17 -6.55 13.64
#